data_9d42673383a81af4ad5842b0aa0e4e9b
#
_entry.id   9d42673383a81af4ad5842b0aa0e4e9b
#
_cell.length_a   1.000
_cell.length_b   1.000
_cell.length_c   1.000
_cell.angle_alpha   90.00
_cell.angle_beta   90.00
_cell.angle_gamma   90.00
#
_symmetry.space_group_name_H-M   'P 1'
#
loop_
_entity.id
_entity.type
_entity.pdbx_description
1 polymer ?
#
loop_
_entity_poly.entity_id
_entity_poly.type
_entity_poly.pdbx_seq_one_letter_code
_entity_poly.pdbx_strand_id
1 'polypeptide(L)'
;MNKLIAALFCMISLTACKRNKERALAFIGPQEIVGEKINYHSIPEFKLSNQENDSISNLDLEGKVYVADFFFTTCPSICPIMTNNMVKIQRSFKGDTNFALVSHTVNPENDNEEVLKDYAAKMHADTENWHFLTGKKEDIYQTAFHGYFANAGEDELAPGGFLHSEYFILVDKQGRVRSGYDRQGNVKGVYDGTNDQDVLQLVNDIKLLLKEK
;
A
#
# COMPACT_ATOMS: atom_id res chain seq x y z
N MET A 1 -9.50 -79.16 4.47
CA MET A 1 -9.16 -78.21 5.56
C MET A 1 -8.45 -77.00 4.93
N ASN A 2 -9.19 -76.01 4.48
CA ASN A 2 -8.63 -74.84 3.82
C ASN A 2 -8.64 -73.66 4.79
N LYS A 3 -7.44 -73.16 5.08
CA LYS A 3 -7.28 -71.91 5.86
C LYS A 3 -7.26 -70.72 4.90
N LEU A 4 -8.36 -69.95 4.90
CA LEU A 4 -8.40 -68.63 4.26
C LEU A 4 -7.59 -67.64 5.10
N ILE A 5 -6.52 -67.09 4.51
CA ILE A 5 -5.75 -65.97 5.04
C ILE A 5 -6.41 -64.69 4.47
N ALA A 6 -7.14 -63.97 5.31
CA ALA A 6 -7.64 -62.66 4.97
C ALA A 6 -6.52 -61.64 5.11
N ALA A 7 -5.98 -61.16 3.98
CA ALA A 7 -5.03 -60.03 3.95
C ALA A 7 -5.80 -58.71 4.09
N LEU A 8 -5.70 -58.13 5.28
CA LEU A 8 -6.24 -56.78 5.56
C LEU A 8 -5.30 -55.71 4.93
N PHE A 9 -5.70 -55.20 3.77
CA PHE A 9 -4.98 -54.15 3.07
C PHE A 9 -5.31 -52.80 3.71
N CYS A 10 -4.46 -52.36 4.62
CA CYS A 10 -4.60 -51.05 5.27
C CYS A 10 -4.20 -49.95 4.27
N MET A 11 -5.21 -49.37 3.56
CA MET A 11 -5.01 -48.19 2.72
C MET A 11 -4.73 -47.00 3.62
N ILE A 12 -3.47 -46.67 3.80
CA ILE A 12 -3.05 -45.38 4.38
C ILE A 12 -3.28 -44.34 3.31
N SER A 13 -4.41 -43.65 3.38
CA SER A 13 -4.68 -42.43 2.59
C SER A 13 -3.77 -41.32 3.08
N LEU A 14 -2.63 -41.14 2.39
CA LEU A 14 -1.79 -39.96 2.50
C LEU A 14 -2.60 -38.77 1.97
N THR A 15 -3.33 -38.11 2.84
CA THR A 15 -3.85 -36.76 2.58
C THR A 15 -2.64 -35.84 2.50
N ALA A 16 -2.06 -35.74 1.30
CA ALA A 16 -1.10 -34.69 0.99
C ALA A 16 -1.81 -33.35 1.16
N CYS A 17 -1.64 -32.73 2.31
CA CYS A 17 -1.96 -31.33 2.52
C CYS A 17 -1.17 -30.53 1.46
N LYS A 18 -1.79 -30.22 0.31
CA LYS A 18 -1.26 -29.24 -0.62
C LYS A 18 -1.21 -27.93 0.16
N ARG A 19 -0.04 -27.64 0.76
CA ARG A 19 0.29 -26.30 1.20
C ARG A 19 0.19 -25.45 -0.06
N ASN A 20 -0.92 -24.73 -0.23
CA ASN A 20 -1.03 -23.70 -1.25
C ASN A 20 0.12 -22.74 -0.94
N LYS A 21 1.19 -22.78 -1.72
CA LYS A 21 2.28 -21.82 -1.62
C LYS A 21 1.66 -20.51 -2.09
N GLU A 22 1.37 -19.62 -1.14
CA GLU A 22 0.84 -18.30 -1.46
C GLU A 22 1.75 -17.70 -2.54
N ARG A 23 1.16 -17.24 -3.64
CA ARG A 23 1.91 -16.66 -4.75
C ARG A 23 2.54 -15.36 -4.26
N ALA A 24 3.84 -15.20 -4.46
CA ALA A 24 4.54 -13.97 -4.13
C ALA A 24 3.91 -12.79 -4.88
N LEU A 25 3.83 -11.62 -4.22
CA LEU A 25 3.32 -10.41 -4.85
C LEU A 25 4.22 -9.95 -5.99
N ALA A 26 3.62 -9.42 -7.05
CA ALA A 26 4.36 -8.88 -8.18
C ALA A 26 5.10 -7.60 -7.80
N PHE A 27 6.23 -7.35 -8.46
CA PHE A 27 6.90 -6.06 -8.46
C PHE A 27 6.31 -5.19 -9.58
N ILE A 28 6.08 -3.92 -9.28
CA ILE A 28 5.53 -2.93 -10.21
C ILE A 28 6.63 -1.95 -10.61
N GLY A 29 6.63 -1.56 -11.87
CA GLY A 29 7.59 -0.61 -12.42
C GLY A 29 8.73 -1.26 -13.22
N PRO A 30 9.65 -0.45 -13.74
CA PRO A 30 10.76 -0.91 -14.53
C PRO A 30 11.70 -1.80 -13.73
N GLN A 31 12.35 -2.73 -14.45
CA GLN A 31 13.35 -3.63 -13.92
C GLN A 31 14.62 -3.50 -14.74
N GLU A 32 15.77 -3.46 -14.09
CA GLU A 32 17.07 -3.42 -14.72
C GLU A 32 17.83 -4.70 -14.39
N ILE A 33 18.37 -5.36 -15.41
CA ILE A 33 19.19 -6.56 -15.22
C ILE A 33 20.66 -6.14 -15.23
N VAL A 34 21.34 -6.27 -14.09
CA VAL A 34 22.76 -5.97 -13.92
C VAL A 34 23.51 -7.26 -13.56
N GLY A 35 24.13 -7.88 -14.56
CA GLY A 35 24.73 -9.20 -14.42
C GLY A 35 23.67 -10.28 -14.14
N GLU A 36 23.77 -10.96 -13.01
CA GLU A 36 22.80 -11.97 -12.55
C GLU A 36 21.71 -11.39 -11.62
N LYS A 37 21.77 -10.09 -11.30
CA LYS A 37 20.84 -9.44 -10.36
C LYS A 37 19.76 -8.67 -11.12
N ILE A 38 18.55 -8.73 -10.60
CA ILE A 38 17.42 -7.89 -11.06
C ILE A 38 17.26 -6.77 -10.03
N ASN A 39 17.46 -5.55 -10.48
CA ASN A 39 17.16 -4.34 -9.73
C ASN A 39 15.73 -3.93 -10.07
N TYR A 40 14.88 -3.93 -9.07
CA TYR A 40 13.48 -3.47 -9.19
C TYR A 40 13.42 -1.97 -8.92
N HIS A 41 12.44 -1.31 -9.53
CA HIS A 41 12.10 0.05 -9.20
C HIS A 41 11.81 0.20 -7.70
N SER A 42 12.34 1.25 -7.09
CA SER A 42 12.04 1.67 -5.72
C SER A 42 11.64 3.15 -5.70
N ILE A 43 10.89 3.52 -4.68
CA ILE A 43 10.49 4.92 -4.48
C ILE A 43 11.75 5.79 -4.42
N PRO A 44 11.89 6.83 -5.28
CA PRO A 44 13.01 7.75 -5.24
C PRO A 44 13.11 8.47 -3.90
N GLU A 45 14.28 9.03 -3.62
CA GLU A 45 14.49 9.84 -2.42
C GLU A 45 13.55 11.05 -2.41
N PHE A 46 12.84 11.24 -1.30
CA PHE A 46 11.99 12.38 -1.03
C PHE A 46 12.19 12.88 0.40
N LYS A 47 11.82 14.12 0.65
CA LYS A 47 11.83 14.72 1.98
C LYS A 47 10.69 15.72 2.09
N LEU A 48 9.68 15.41 2.90
CA LEU A 48 8.44 16.16 3.08
C LEU A 48 8.16 16.37 4.57
N SER A 49 7.28 17.31 4.92
CA SER A 49 6.82 17.52 6.30
C SER A 49 5.56 16.72 6.58
N ASN A 50 5.43 16.17 7.79
CA ASN A 50 4.18 15.55 8.22
C ASN A 50 3.31 16.54 9.04
N GLN A 51 2.13 16.09 9.48
CA GLN A 51 1.17 16.86 10.29
C GLN A 51 1.69 17.27 11.67
N GLU A 52 2.81 16.74 12.14
CA GLU A 52 3.48 17.14 13.39
C GLU A 52 4.68 18.04 13.11
N ASN A 53 4.85 18.49 11.85
CA ASN A 53 5.99 19.25 11.36
C ASN A 53 7.34 18.52 11.48
N ASP A 54 7.29 17.18 11.52
CA ASP A 54 8.49 16.36 11.43
C ASP A 54 8.85 16.14 9.96
N SER A 55 10.16 16.11 9.69
CA SER A 55 10.65 15.78 8.35
C SER A 55 10.62 14.28 8.13
N ILE A 56 9.87 13.83 7.14
CA ILE A 56 9.73 12.42 6.75
C ILE A 56 10.39 12.21 5.38
N SER A 57 11.14 11.13 5.26
CA SER A 57 11.81 10.70 4.04
C SER A 57 11.55 9.21 3.79
N ASN A 58 11.96 8.71 2.63
CA ASN A 58 11.95 7.28 2.35
C ASN A 58 12.82 6.46 3.33
N LEU A 59 13.85 7.06 3.95
CA LEU A 59 14.69 6.41 4.97
C LEU A 59 13.90 6.11 6.26
N ASP A 60 12.92 6.96 6.63
CA ASP A 60 12.07 6.76 7.80
C ASP A 60 11.06 5.61 7.59
N LEU A 61 10.87 5.23 6.34
CA LEU A 61 10.01 4.13 5.91
C LEU A 61 10.78 2.84 5.59
N GLU A 62 12.11 2.87 5.61
CA GLU A 62 12.94 1.69 5.37
C GLU A 62 12.67 0.60 6.40
N GLY A 63 12.55 -0.64 5.93
CA GLY A 63 12.20 -1.78 6.76
C GLY A 63 10.71 -1.91 7.10
N LYS A 64 9.88 -0.93 6.73
CA LYS A 64 8.43 -0.98 6.91
C LYS A 64 7.72 -1.37 5.61
N VAL A 65 6.63 -2.11 5.74
CA VAL A 65 5.62 -2.22 4.69
C VAL A 65 4.68 -1.04 4.85
N TYR A 66 4.39 -0.32 3.77
CA TYR A 66 3.47 0.81 3.88
C TYR A 66 2.50 0.90 2.71
N VAL A 67 1.40 1.61 2.94
CA VAL A 67 0.44 1.97 1.89
C VAL A 67 0.51 3.47 1.68
N ALA A 68 0.67 3.87 0.42
CA ALA A 68 0.64 5.27 0.02
C ALA A 68 -0.66 5.60 -0.73
N ASP A 69 -1.15 6.84 -0.56
CA ASP A 69 -2.20 7.45 -1.37
C ASP A 69 -1.96 8.94 -1.60
N PHE A 70 -2.77 9.51 -2.49
CA PHE A 70 -2.78 10.93 -2.82
C PHE A 70 -4.16 11.49 -2.58
N PHE A 71 -4.23 12.61 -1.86
CA PHE A 71 -5.49 13.23 -1.42
C PHE A 71 -5.37 14.74 -1.31
N PHE A 72 -6.44 15.43 -0.95
CA PHE A 72 -6.40 16.79 -0.41
C PHE A 72 -7.58 17.01 0.55
N THR A 73 -7.37 17.88 1.55
CA THR A 73 -8.29 18.00 2.69
C THR A 73 -9.67 18.53 2.32
N THR A 74 -9.76 19.33 1.24
CA THR A 74 -10.99 19.94 0.74
C THR A 74 -11.65 19.16 -0.40
N CYS A 75 -11.22 17.94 -0.68
CA CYS A 75 -11.79 17.09 -1.72
C CYS A 75 -13.29 16.83 -1.46
N PRO A 76 -14.18 17.18 -2.43
CA PRO A 76 -15.61 17.05 -2.23
C PRO A 76 -16.16 15.65 -2.53
N SER A 77 -15.33 14.69 -2.96
CA SER A 77 -15.80 13.44 -3.56
C SER A 77 -15.22 12.18 -2.87
N ILE A 78 -14.16 11.61 -3.42
CA ILE A 78 -13.68 10.27 -3.03
C ILE A 78 -12.76 10.24 -1.81
N CYS A 79 -12.02 11.34 -1.49
CA CYS A 79 -11.06 11.34 -0.39
C CYS A 79 -11.66 10.93 0.96
N PRO A 80 -12.87 11.36 1.37
CA PRO A 80 -13.45 10.90 2.63
C PRO A 80 -13.68 9.39 2.66
N ILE A 81 -14.03 8.76 1.53
CA ILE A 81 -14.20 7.31 1.43
C ILE A 81 -12.86 6.61 1.56
N MET A 82 -11.85 7.08 0.81
CA MET A 82 -10.48 6.56 0.85
C MET A 82 -9.90 6.66 2.26
N THR A 83 -9.98 7.84 2.89
CA THR A 83 -9.44 8.05 4.24
C THR A 83 -10.13 7.13 5.27
N ASN A 84 -11.46 6.95 5.18
CA ASN A 84 -12.17 6.00 6.04
C ASN A 84 -11.69 4.54 5.81
N ASN A 85 -11.37 4.18 4.58
CA ASN A 85 -10.82 2.86 4.27
C ASN A 85 -9.37 2.72 4.76
N MET A 86 -8.55 3.78 4.70
CA MET A 86 -7.23 3.81 5.33
C MET A 86 -7.32 3.63 6.86
N VAL A 87 -8.31 4.24 7.53
CA VAL A 87 -8.57 4.00 8.96
C VAL A 87 -8.90 2.52 9.24
N LYS A 88 -9.66 1.84 8.36
CA LYS A 88 -9.93 0.40 8.51
C LYS A 88 -8.65 -0.42 8.37
N ILE A 89 -7.81 -0.07 7.39
CA ILE A 89 -6.50 -0.71 7.19
C ILE A 89 -5.63 -0.49 8.43
N GLN A 90 -5.49 0.75 8.91
CA GLN A 90 -4.72 1.09 10.09
C GLN A 90 -5.11 0.25 11.31
N ARG A 91 -6.42 0.13 11.57
CA ARG A 91 -6.94 -0.68 12.68
C ARG A 91 -6.56 -2.16 12.57
N SER A 92 -6.40 -2.68 11.35
CA SER A 92 -6.01 -4.08 11.11
C SER A 92 -4.55 -4.37 11.49
N PHE A 93 -3.71 -3.32 11.58
CA PHE A 93 -2.29 -3.39 11.90
C PHE A 93 -1.91 -2.55 13.13
N LYS A 94 -2.89 -2.27 13.99
CA LYS A 94 -2.65 -1.49 15.21
C LYS A 94 -1.55 -2.12 16.07
N GLY A 95 -0.52 -1.33 16.39
CA GLY A 95 0.63 -1.76 17.20
C GLY A 95 1.71 -2.53 16.42
N ASP A 96 1.57 -2.71 15.10
CA ASP A 96 2.66 -3.25 14.27
C ASP A 96 3.60 -2.12 13.83
N THR A 97 4.79 -2.07 14.42
CA THR A 97 5.80 -1.04 14.14
C THR A 97 6.47 -1.20 12.78
N ASN A 98 6.28 -2.33 12.10
CA ASN A 98 6.79 -2.60 10.75
C ASN A 98 5.78 -2.19 9.66
N PHE A 99 4.67 -1.55 10.04
CA PHE A 99 3.65 -1.07 9.12
C PHE A 99 3.44 0.45 9.28
N ALA A 100 3.24 1.15 8.15
CA ALA A 100 2.91 2.57 8.13
C ALA A 100 1.87 2.89 7.04
N LEU A 101 1.26 4.07 7.16
CA LEU A 101 0.43 4.72 6.14
C LEU A 101 1.05 6.06 5.77
N VAL A 102 0.97 6.42 4.50
CA VAL A 102 1.57 7.65 3.97
C VAL A 102 0.59 8.30 2.99
N SER A 103 -0.01 9.41 3.38
CA SER A 103 -0.95 10.17 2.55
C SER A 103 -0.29 11.47 2.11
N HIS A 104 -0.09 11.64 0.79
CA HIS A 104 0.51 12.83 0.21
C HIS A 104 -0.59 13.80 -0.22
N THR A 105 -0.57 15.05 0.26
CA THR A 105 -1.49 16.04 -0.29
C THR A 105 -1.11 16.40 -1.73
N VAL A 106 -2.11 16.63 -2.57
CA VAL A 106 -1.92 17.21 -3.92
C VAL A 106 -2.18 18.71 -3.95
N ASN A 107 -2.58 19.30 -2.81
CA ASN A 107 -2.84 20.74 -2.66
C ASN A 107 -2.02 21.34 -1.49
N PRO A 108 -0.68 21.31 -1.54
CA PRO A 108 0.14 21.77 -0.42
C PRO A 108 0.04 23.28 -0.12
N GLU A 109 -0.50 24.07 -1.04
CA GLU A 109 -0.74 25.49 -0.80
C GLU A 109 -1.85 25.74 0.22
N ASN A 110 -2.83 24.82 0.30
CA ASN A 110 -3.88 24.85 1.32
C ASN A 110 -3.57 23.92 2.49
N ASP A 111 -3.01 22.77 2.21
CA ASP A 111 -2.83 21.66 3.13
C ASP A 111 -1.45 21.75 3.82
N ASN A 112 -1.26 22.77 4.67
CA ASN A 112 -0.08 22.86 5.53
C ASN A 112 -0.18 21.87 6.71
N GLU A 113 0.84 21.78 7.55
CA GLU A 113 0.95 20.83 8.65
C GLU A 113 -0.22 20.97 9.64
N GLU A 114 -0.67 22.18 9.96
CA GLU A 114 -1.79 22.44 10.88
C GLU A 114 -3.11 21.93 10.28
N VAL A 115 -3.36 22.23 9.01
CA VAL A 115 -4.55 21.75 8.28
C VAL A 115 -4.56 20.23 8.20
N LEU A 116 -3.40 19.61 7.93
CA LEU A 116 -3.27 18.15 7.91
C LEU A 116 -3.50 17.51 9.29
N LYS A 117 -3.05 18.16 10.36
CA LYS A 117 -3.27 17.73 11.75
C LYS A 117 -4.75 17.73 12.10
N ASP A 118 -5.45 18.82 11.77
CA ASP A 118 -6.89 18.96 11.97
C ASP A 118 -7.66 17.92 11.16
N TYR A 119 -7.23 17.68 9.91
CA TYR A 119 -7.82 16.64 9.06
C TYR A 119 -7.64 15.25 9.65
N ALA A 120 -6.43 14.88 10.08
CA ALA A 120 -6.15 13.61 10.74
C ALA A 120 -7.05 13.39 11.98
N ALA A 121 -7.16 14.41 12.83
CA ALA A 121 -8.02 14.38 14.01
C ALA A 121 -9.50 14.19 13.66
N LYS A 122 -10.00 14.94 12.66
CA LYS A 122 -11.38 14.84 12.15
C LYS A 122 -11.69 13.44 11.60
N MET A 123 -10.71 12.81 10.93
CA MET A 123 -10.86 11.47 10.37
C MET A 123 -10.58 10.35 11.36
N HIS A 124 -10.24 10.68 12.62
CA HIS A 124 -9.86 9.71 13.66
C HIS A 124 -8.67 8.82 13.27
N ALA A 125 -7.72 9.38 12.51
CA ALA A 125 -6.49 8.73 12.17
C ALA A 125 -5.56 8.66 13.40
N ASP A 126 -4.87 7.54 13.56
CA ASP A 126 -3.83 7.39 14.57
C ASP A 126 -2.49 7.83 13.96
N THR A 127 -1.97 8.98 14.39
CA THR A 127 -0.78 9.61 13.80
C THR A 127 0.54 8.97 14.23
N GLU A 128 0.53 7.93 15.07
CA GLU A 128 1.73 7.21 15.46
C GLU A 128 2.41 6.51 14.26
N ASN A 129 1.60 5.94 13.36
CA ASN A 129 2.09 5.23 12.17
C ASN A 129 1.44 5.69 10.86
N TRP A 130 0.79 6.85 10.85
CA TRP A 130 0.21 7.46 9.66
C TRP A 130 0.72 8.88 9.47
N HIS A 131 1.46 9.08 8.40
CA HIS A 131 2.03 10.37 8.02
C HIS A 131 1.20 11.01 6.91
N PHE A 132 0.63 12.17 7.20
CA PHE A 132 0.01 13.05 6.21
C PHE A 132 1.07 14.04 5.76
N LEU A 133 1.50 13.96 4.51
CA LEU A 133 2.68 14.67 4.01
C LEU A 133 2.31 15.88 3.16
N THR A 134 3.01 16.98 3.43
CA THR A 134 2.99 18.22 2.67
C THR A 134 4.41 18.70 2.39
N GLY A 135 4.56 19.70 1.49
CA GLY A 135 5.85 20.26 1.14
C GLY A 135 5.79 21.03 -0.17
N LYS A 136 6.90 21.05 -0.91
CA LYS A 136 6.92 21.69 -2.22
C LYS A 136 6.08 20.89 -3.21
N LYS A 137 5.22 21.57 -3.94
CA LYS A 137 4.32 20.98 -4.95
C LYS A 137 5.08 20.11 -5.95
N GLU A 138 6.19 20.61 -6.45
CA GLU A 138 7.02 19.92 -7.44
C GLU A 138 7.57 18.61 -6.89
N ASP A 139 8.03 18.59 -5.64
CA ASP A 139 8.59 17.39 -5.01
C ASP A 139 7.49 16.33 -4.81
N ILE A 140 6.30 16.74 -4.40
CA ILE A 140 5.14 15.85 -4.23
C ILE A 140 4.74 15.23 -5.57
N TYR A 141 4.58 16.05 -6.63
CA TYR A 141 4.14 15.58 -7.94
C TYR A 141 5.20 14.71 -8.63
N GLN A 142 6.48 15.03 -8.48
CA GLN A 142 7.57 14.17 -8.97
C GLN A 142 7.60 12.82 -8.24
N THR A 143 7.40 12.82 -6.93
CA THR A 143 7.33 11.59 -6.13
C THR A 143 6.13 10.75 -6.53
N ALA A 144 4.96 11.37 -6.79
CA ALA A 144 3.78 10.69 -7.28
C ALA A 144 4.05 9.99 -8.62
N PHE A 145 4.53 10.74 -9.60
CA PHE A 145 4.70 10.26 -10.97
C PHE A 145 5.83 9.25 -11.09
N HIS A 146 7.02 9.58 -10.60
CA HIS A 146 8.20 8.75 -10.77
C HIS A 146 8.33 7.65 -9.72
N GLY A 147 7.82 7.88 -8.49
CA GLY A 147 7.90 6.92 -7.40
C GLY A 147 6.75 5.93 -7.40
N TYR A 148 5.55 6.45 -7.33
CA TYR A 148 4.35 5.65 -7.13
C TYR A 148 3.56 5.33 -8.38
N PHE A 149 3.98 5.85 -9.56
CA PHE A 149 3.25 5.74 -10.83
C PHE A 149 1.82 6.27 -10.75
N ALA A 150 1.60 7.25 -9.86
CA ALA A 150 0.33 7.88 -9.62
C ALA A 150 0.25 9.23 -10.34
N ASN A 151 -0.91 9.53 -10.91
CA ASN A 151 -1.19 10.86 -11.43
C ASN A 151 -1.65 11.76 -10.27
N ALA A 152 -0.95 12.87 -10.10
CA ALA A 152 -1.29 13.91 -9.13
C ALA A 152 -0.97 15.28 -9.73
N GLY A 153 -1.85 16.25 -9.55
CA GLY A 153 -1.64 17.57 -10.11
C GLY A 153 -2.87 18.46 -10.07
N GLU A 154 -2.70 19.70 -10.46
CA GLU A 154 -3.79 20.63 -10.68
C GLU A 154 -4.55 20.27 -11.98
N ASP A 155 -5.87 20.27 -11.90
CA ASP A 155 -6.76 20.10 -13.05
C ASP A 155 -8.09 20.83 -12.77
N GLU A 156 -8.30 21.96 -13.43
CA GLU A 156 -9.50 22.80 -13.25
C GLU A 156 -10.80 22.04 -13.56
N LEU A 157 -10.75 20.96 -14.34
CA LEU A 157 -11.89 20.14 -14.68
C LEU A 157 -12.18 19.04 -13.65
N ALA A 158 -11.20 18.74 -12.79
CA ALA A 158 -11.36 17.75 -11.75
C ALA A 158 -12.16 18.30 -10.54
N PRO A 159 -12.90 17.44 -9.81
CA PRO A 159 -13.61 17.86 -8.62
C PRO A 159 -12.68 18.49 -7.58
N GLY A 160 -12.90 19.77 -7.26
CA GLY A 160 -12.07 20.51 -6.32
C GLY A 160 -10.78 21.09 -6.91
N GLY A 161 -10.57 21.00 -8.25
CA GLY A 161 -9.45 21.62 -8.95
C GLY A 161 -8.15 20.77 -8.96
N PHE A 162 -8.21 19.52 -8.51
CA PHE A 162 -7.02 18.65 -8.43
C PHE A 162 -7.32 17.26 -8.94
N LEU A 163 -6.41 16.73 -9.75
CA LEU A 163 -6.37 15.34 -10.17
C LEU A 163 -5.60 14.52 -9.12
N HIS A 164 -6.23 13.49 -8.62
CA HIS A 164 -5.59 12.38 -7.93
C HIS A 164 -6.37 11.09 -8.20
N SER A 165 -5.67 9.98 -8.15
CA SER A 165 -6.30 8.67 -8.33
C SER A 165 -6.94 8.17 -7.03
N GLU A 166 -7.92 7.27 -7.18
CA GLU A 166 -8.51 6.47 -6.08
C GLU A 166 -7.59 5.34 -5.58
N TYR A 167 -6.31 5.37 -5.92
CA TYR A 167 -5.41 4.23 -5.73
C TYR A 167 -4.75 4.21 -4.36
N PHE A 168 -4.73 3.02 -3.77
CA PHE A 168 -3.81 2.66 -2.71
C PHE A 168 -2.63 1.89 -3.32
N ILE A 169 -1.42 2.31 -2.99
CA ILE A 169 -0.17 1.77 -3.53
C ILE A 169 0.55 1.06 -2.39
N LEU A 170 0.75 -0.25 -2.56
CA LEU A 170 1.43 -1.08 -1.56
C LEU A 170 2.94 -1.06 -1.81
N VAL A 171 3.73 -0.79 -0.77
CA VAL A 171 5.19 -0.71 -0.84
C VAL A 171 5.81 -1.65 0.18
N ASP A 172 6.86 -2.36 -0.23
CA ASP A 172 7.57 -3.30 0.63
C ASP A 172 8.69 -2.65 1.45
N LYS A 173 9.32 -3.44 2.31
CA LYS A 173 10.38 -3.02 3.24
C LYS A 173 11.62 -2.41 2.56
N GLN A 174 11.79 -2.61 1.26
CA GLN A 174 12.88 -2.04 0.44
C GLN A 174 12.41 -0.87 -0.43
N GLY A 175 11.23 -0.32 -0.16
CA GLY A 175 10.69 0.81 -0.90
C GLY A 175 10.22 0.45 -2.32
N ARG A 176 9.92 -0.82 -2.63
CA ARG A 176 9.49 -1.27 -3.96
C ARG A 176 7.98 -1.41 -4.01
N VAL A 177 7.38 -0.93 -5.09
CA VAL A 177 5.93 -1.06 -5.29
C VAL A 177 5.58 -2.52 -5.59
N ARG A 178 4.61 -3.04 -4.83
CA ARG A 178 4.16 -4.44 -4.91
C ARG A 178 2.65 -4.51 -5.19
N SER A 179 2.23 -5.58 -5.83
CA SER A 179 0.81 -5.79 -6.08
C SER A 179 0.42 -7.26 -6.09
N GLY A 180 -0.81 -7.51 -5.64
CA GLY A 180 -1.47 -8.80 -5.79
C GLY A 180 -1.99 -9.04 -7.21
N TYR A 181 -2.89 -10.00 -7.31
CA TYR A 181 -3.45 -10.45 -8.59
C TYR A 181 -4.98 -10.37 -8.54
N ASP A 182 -5.57 -10.08 -9.69
CA ASP A 182 -7.02 -10.14 -9.84
C ASP A 182 -7.54 -11.60 -9.83
N ARG A 183 -8.86 -11.77 -9.94
CA ARG A 183 -9.49 -13.10 -9.95
C ARG A 183 -9.10 -13.94 -11.18
N GLN A 184 -8.65 -13.31 -12.25
CA GLN A 184 -8.17 -13.92 -13.48
C GLN A 184 -6.68 -14.27 -13.41
N GLY A 185 -5.97 -13.83 -12.38
CA GLY A 185 -4.54 -14.07 -12.17
C GLY A 185 -3.62 -13.03 -12.84
N ASN A 186 -4.17 -11.92 -13.34
CA ASN A 186 -3.38 -10.80 -13.85
C ASN A 186 -2.87 -9.95 -12.69
N VAL A 187 -1.72 -9.32 -12.87
CA VAL A 187 -1.19 -8.35 -11.90
C VAL A 187 -2.15 -7.16 -11.83
N LYS A 188 -2.56 -6.81 -10.62
CA LYS A 188 -3.53 -5.74 -10.38
C LYS A 188 -2.92 -4.35 -10.57
N GLY A 189 -1.68 -4.16 -10.16
CA GLY A 189 -0.94 -2.91 -10.20
C GLY A 189 -1.17 -2.05 -8.95
N VAL A 190 -2.42 -1.65 -8.72
CA VAL A 190 -2.86 -0.81 -7.60
C VAL A 190 -4.16 -1.37 -7.01
N TYR A 191 -4.60 -0.84 -5.89
CA TYR A 191 -5.87 -1.19 -5.24
C TYR A 191 -6.80 0.02 -5.24
N ASP A 192 -8.05 -0.18 -5.65
CA ASP A 192 -9.06 0.87 -5.58
C ASP A 192 -9.43 1.14 -4.10
N GLY A 193 -9.02 2.30 -3.60
CA GLY A 193 -9.24 2.73 -2.22
C GLY A 193 -10.70 3.00 -1.87
N THR A 194 -11.59 3.06 -2.88
CA THR A 194 -13.03 3.22 -2.69
C THR A 194 -13.77 1.88 -2.68
N ASN A 195 -13.11 0.77 -3.06
CA ASN A 195 -13.69 -0.55 -3.19
C ASN A 195 -13.37 -1.45 -2.00
N ASP A 196 -14.37 -1.88 -1.24
CA ASP A 196 -14.18 -2.70 -0.04
C ASP A 196 -13.48 -4.05 -0.34
N GLN A 197 -13.67 -4.66 -1.52
CA GLN A 197 -13.01 -5.93 -1.87
C GLN A 197 -11.52 -5.72 -2.13
N ASP A 198 -11.16 -4.61 -2.76
CA ASP A 198 -9.77 -4.22 -3.00
C ASP A 198 -9.05 -3.91 -1.68
N VAL A 199 -9.74 -3.20 -0.78
CA VAL A 199 -9.24 -2.91 0.56
C VAL A 199 -9.00 -4.20 1.37
N LEU A 200 -9.93 -5.17 1.31
CA LEU A 200 -9.75 -6.47 1.95
C LEU A 200 -8.58 -7.27 1.35
N GLN A 201 -8.43 -7.23 0.04
CA GLN A 201 -7.28 -7.85 -0.63
C GLN A 201 -5.98 -7.19 -0.20
N LEU A 202 -5.92 -5.85 -0.21
CA LEU A 202 -4.76 -5.09 0.24
C LEU A 202 -4.34 -5.47 1.67
N VAL A 203 -5.29 -5.59 2.61
CA VAL A 203 -5.01 -6.04 3.98
C VAL A 203 -4.34 -7.43 4.00
N ASN A 204 -4.78 -8.35 3.14
CA ASN A 204 -4.16 -9.68 3.06
C ASN A 204 -2.75 -9.61 2.43
N ASP A 205 -2.59 -8.80 1.40
CA ASP A 205 -1.31 -8.63 0.70
C ASP A 205 -0.26 -7.93 1.59
N ILE A 206 -0.68 -6.97 2.44
CA ILE A 206 0.18 -6.39 3.50
C ILE A 206 0.68 -7.49 4.44
N LYS A 207 -0.22 -8.39 4.91
CA LYS A 207 0.17 -9.50 5.80
C LYS A 207 1.19 -10.45 5.16
N LEU A 208 1.16 -10.61 3.83
CA LEU A 208 2.16 -11.39 3.11
C LEU A 208 3.52 -10.69 3.14
N LEU A 209 3.57 -9.38 2.81
CA LEU A 209 4.81 -8.60 2.81
C LEU A 209 5.44 -8.47 4.20
N LEU A 210 4.63 -8.34 5.25
CA LEU A 210 5.14 -8.29 6.62
C LEU A 210 5.90 -9.57 7.01
N LYS A 211 5.53 -10.73 6.42
CA LYS A 211 6.21 -12.02 6.64
C LYS A 211 7.43 -12.22 5.73
N GLU A 212 7.56 -11.47 4.62
CA GLU A 212 8.75 -11.49 3.77
C GLU A 212 9.96 -10.95 4.56
N LYS A 213 11.13 -11.60 4.34
CA LYS A 213 12.41 -11.22 5.01
C LYS A 213 13.10 -10.10 4.28
#